data_2b97a00871ed2160cbaa302a421b5f4d
#
_entry.id   2b97a00871ed2160cbaa302a421b5f4d
#
_cell.length_a   1.000
_cell.length_b   1.000
_cell.length_c   1.000
_cell.angle_alpha   90.00
_cell.angle_beta   90.00
_cell.angle_gamma   90.00
#
_symmetry.space_group_name_H-M   'P 1'
#
loop_
_entity.id
_entity.type
_entity.pdbx_description
1 polymer ?
#
loop_
_entity_poly.entity_id
_entity_poly.type
_entity_poly.pdbx_seq_one_letter_code
_entity_poly.pdbx_strand_id
1 'polypeptide(L)'
;MLFKKYQFPINLFIIFEKINPVIYTSQVLTPNHYVCFIPSKWYYGLNLVLKKELFYNNSYLTDMSCIDTLKYDKFIPELNLLNNKRFLIYNIYYFYWIKVRLTLVQFSESKIESIDSVYKNASWLEREVGEMYGIKYTNKKDNRSLLLDYSRNEYPMLKDFPCEGYYEIYYDFFDNKLQYIKNEFIEL
;
A
#
# COMPACT_ATOMS: atom_id res chain seq x y z
N MET A 1 -22.13 -12.36 14.59
CA MET A 1 -21.53 -11.12 15.10
C MET A 1 -22.10 -9.96 14.29
N LEU A 2 -22.82 -9.05 14.93
CA LEU A 2 -23.65 -8.02 14.27
C LEU A 2 -22.73 -6.92 13.70
N PHE A 3 -22.56 -6.90 12.40
CA PHE A 3 -21.94 -5.74 11.73
C PHE A 3 -22.87 -4.54 11.88
N LYS A 4 -22.49 -3.58 12.69
CA LYS A 4 -23.18 -2.29 12.74
C LYS A 4 -23.12 -1.68 11.34
N LYS A 5 -24.26 -1.53 10.67
CA LYS A 5 -24.39 -0.70 9.46
C LYS A 5 -24.06 0.74 9.87
N TYR A 6 -22.83 1.15 9.60
CA TYR A 6 -22.45 2.54 9.79
C TYR A 6 -23.00 3.38 8.64
N GLN A 7 -23.60 4.51 8.99
CA GLN A 7 -24.12 5.45 8.03
C GLN A 7 -22.96 6.14 7.31
N PHE A 8 -22.69 5.72 6.07
CA PHE A 8 -21.86 6.49 5.17
C PHE A 8 -22.56 7.81 4.81
N PRO A 9 -21.82 8.90 4.52
CA PRO A 9 -22.43 10.06 3.88
C PRO A 9 -23.16 9.59 2.62
N ILE A 10 -24.39 10.06 2.42
CA ILE A 10 -25.33 9.59 1.40
C ILE A 10 -24.68 9.46 0.00
N ASN A 11 -23.77 10.36 -0.32
CA ASN A 11 -23.06 10.38 -1.60
C ASN A 11 -22.03 9.26 -1.76
N LEU A 12 -21.31 8.89 -0.69
CA LEU A 12 -20.42 7.72 -0.69
C LEU A 12 -21.24 6.41 -0.69
N PHE A 13 -22.39 6.41 -0.03
CA PHE A 13 -23.29 5.28 0.01
C PHE A 13 -23.75 4.86 -1.40
N ILE A 14 -24.11 5.81 -2.26
CA ILE A 14 -24.55 5.52 -3.64
C ILE A 14 -23.44 4.86 -4.47
N ILE A 15 -22.19 5.27 -4.30
CA ILE A 15 -21.06 4.62 -4.97
C ILE A 15 -20.81 3.24 -4.39
N PHE A 16 -20.83 3.12 -3.08
CA PHE A 16 -20.63 1.83 -2.43
C PHE A 16 -21.80 0.87 -2.67
N GLU A 17 -23.00 1.34 -2.90
CA GLU A 17 -24.13 0.49 -3.31
C GLU A 17 -23.92 -0.11 -4.71
N LYS A 18 -23.43 0.69 -5.66
CA LYS A 18 -23.05 0.20 -6.99
C LYS A 18 -21.86 -0.76 -6.97
N ILE A 19 -20.98 -0.63 -5.97
CA ILE A 19 -19.74 -1.40 -5.84
C ILE A 19 -19.86 -2.46 -4.73
N ASN A 20 -20.99 -2.50 -4.02
CA ASN A 20 -21.23 -3.35 -2.84
C ASN A 20 -20.82 -4.83 -3.00
N PRO A 21 -21.02 -5.49 -4.16
CA PRO A 21 -20.53 -6.86 -4.33
C PRO A 21 -19.00 -6.98 -4.36
N VAL A 22 -18.29 -5.87 -4.42
CA VAL A 22 -16.83 -5.80 -4.54
C VAL A 22 -16.14 -5.50 -3.21
N ILE A 23 -16.87 -4.91 -2.26
CA ILE A 23 -16.32 -4.52 -0.96
C ILE A 23 -16.58 -5.63 0.06
N TYR A 24 -15.53 -6.19 0.63
CA TYR A 24 -15.65 -7.25 1.64
C TYR A 24 -16.17 -6.74 2.98
N THR A 25 -15.60 -5.63 3.43
CA THR A 25 -15.98 -5.01 4.72
C THR A 25 -15.67 -3.52 4.69
N SER A 26 -16.41 -2.76 5.49
CA SER A 26 -16.13 -1.36 5.73
C SER A 26 -16.21 -1.06 7.21
N GLN A 27 -15.29 -0.24 7.70
CA GLN A 27 -15.22 0.21 9.08
C GLN A 27 -15.12 1.72 9.15
N VAL A 28 -15.69 2.31 10.18
CA VAL A 28 -15.53 3.72 10.51
C VAL A 28 -14.52 3.81 11.64
N LEU A 29 -13.35 4.39 11.38
CA LEU A 29 -12.30 4.58 12.40
C LEU A 29 -12.58 5.80 13.25
N THR A 30 -12.96 6.88 12.59
CA THR A 30 -13.31 8.17 13.23
C THR A 30 -14.42 8.82 12.42
N PRO A 31 -15.11 9.82 12.98
CA PRO A 31 -16.00 10.64 12.17
C PRO A 31 -15.27 11.13 10.90
N ASN A 32 -15.82 10.85 9.73
CA ASN A 32 -15.24 11.18 8.42
C ASN A 32 -14.01 10.36 7.97
N HIS A 33 -13.68 9.25 8.61
CA HIS A 33 -12.65 8.32 8.13
C HIS A 33 -13.20 6.91 7.96
N TYR A 34 -13.23 6.43 6.74
CA TYR A 34 -13.79 5.13 6.35
C TYR A 34 -12.69 4.22 5.82
N VAL A 35 -12.73 2.96 6.20
CA VAL A 35 -11.80 1.92 5.70
C VAL A 35 -12.61 0.87 4.95
N CYS A 36 -12.21 0.56 3.73
CA CYS A 36 -12.86 -0.40 2.86
C CYS A 36 -11.87 -1.45 2.38
N PHE A 37 -12.19 -2.72 2.60
CA PHE A 37 -11.41 -3.84 2.09
C PHE A 37 -11.92 -4.26 0.73
N ILE A 38 -11.03 -4.31 -0.24
CA ILE A 38 -11.36 -4.60 -1.64
C ILE A 38 -10.53 -5.78 -2.18
N PRO A 39 -11.09 -6.59 -3.10
CA PRO A 39 -10.30 -7.58 -3.83
C PRO A 39 -9.34 -6.88 -4.79
N SER A 40 -8.12 -7.41 -4.91
CA SER A 40 -7.08 -6.85 -5.80
C SER A 40 -7.54 -6.73 -7.26
N LYS A 41 -8.41 -7.63 -7.70
CA LYS A 41 -8.99 -7.63 -9.07
C LYS A 41 -9.73 -6.35 -9.43
N TRP A 42 -10.38 -5.70 -8.45
CA TRP A 42 -11.18 -4.50 -8.68
C TRP A 42 -10.46 -3.20 -8.35
N TYR A 43 -9.21 -3.31 -7.92
CA TYR A 43 -8.43 -2.17 -7.45
C TYR A 43 -8.35 -1.03 -8.46
N TYR A 44 -7.91 -1.32 -9.68
CA TYR A 44 -7.79 -0.31 -10.74
C TYR A 44 -9.14 0.29 -11.14
N GLY A 45 -10.14 -0.58 -11.39
CA GLY A 45 -11.48 -0.14 -11.78
C GLY A 45 -12.14 0.79 -10.76
N LEU A 46 -11.99 0.46 -9.47
CA LEU A 46 -12.52 1.29 -8.39
C LEU A 46 -11.83 2.66 -8.34
N ASN A 47 -10.51 2.71 -8.52
CA ASN A 47 -9.77 3.97 -8.58
C ASN A 47 -10.22 4.85 -9.77
N LEU A 48 -10.52 4.25 -10.91
CA LEU A 48 -11.09 4.96 -12.05
C LEU A 48 -12.46 5.57 -11.72
N VAL A 49 -13.33 4.81 -11.06
CA VAL A 49 -14.66 5.30 -10.65
C VAL A 49 -14.50 6.44 -9.65
N LEU A 50 -13.67 6.30 -8.63
CA LEU A 50 -13.42 7.35 -7.63
C LEU A 50 -12.89 8.64 -8.26
N LYS A 51 -12.14 8.56 -9.34
CA LYS A 51 -11.60 9.73 -10.03
C LYS A 51 -12.56 10.37 -11.02
N LYS A 52 -13.37 9.55 -11.73
CA LYS A 52 -14.24 10.02 -12.83
C LYS A 52 -15.61 10.53 -12.39
N GLU A 53 -16.13 10.04 -11.28
CA GLU A 53 -17.45 10.47 -10.80
C GLU A 53 -17.44 11.97 -10.50
N LEU A 54 -18.41 12.71 -11.06
CA LEU A 54 -18.50 14.18 -11.02
C LEU A 54 -18.41 14.76 -9.59
N PHE A 55 -18.97 14.07 -8.61
CA PHE A 55 -18.90 14.49 -7.20
C PHE A 55 -17.53 14.22 -6.54
N TYR A 56 -16.70 13.36 -7.14
CA TYR A 56 -15.44 12.89 -6.58
C TYR A 56 -14.23 13.28 -7.42
N ASN A 57 -14.42 14.05 -8.48
CA ASN A 57 -13.34 14.53 -9.35
C ASN A 57 -12.22 15.28 -8.59
N ASN A 58 -12.49 15.64 -7.33
CA ASN A 58 -11.55 16.24 -6.40
C ASN A 58 -11.07 15.24 -5.32
N SER A 59 -11.05 13.95 -5.63
CA SER A 59 -10.36 12.99 -4.79
C SER A 59 -8.85 13.09 -5.01
N TYR A 60 -8.11 13.22 -3.90
CA TYR A 60 -6.66 13.24 -3.90
C TYR A 60 -6.17 11.95 -3.27
N LEU A 61 -5.28 11.24 -3.94
CA LEU A 61 -4.50 10.19 -3.30
C LEU A 61 -3.51 10.89 -2.38
N THR A 62 -3.69 10.74 -1.08
CA THR A 62 -2.84 11.40 -0.08
C THR A 62 -1.60 10.59 0.17
N ASP A 63 -1.77 9.28 0.33
CA ASP A 63 -0.68 8.39 0.70
C ASP A 63 -0.97 6.96 0.26
N MET A 64 0.10 6.17 0.12
CA MET A 64 0.07 4.75 -0.18
C MET A 64 1.18 4.07 0.59
N SER A 65 0.88 2.99 1.29
CA SER A 65 1.91 2.20 1.95
C SER A 65 1.50 0.74 2.02
N CYS A 66 2.41 -0.08 2.54
CA CYS A 66 2.24 -1.52 2.63
C CYS A 66 2.60 -2.01 4.03
N ILE A 67 1.99 -3.11 4.44
CA ILE A 67 2.33 -3.85 5.65
C ILE A 67 2.66 -5.28 5.23
N ASP A 68 3.84 -5.77 5.62
CA ASP A 68 4.18 -7.18 5.53
C ASP A 68 3.50 -7.92 6.68
N THR A 69 2.60 -8.84 6.36
CA THR A 69 1.83 -9.62 7.33
C THR A 69 2.53 -10.93 7.72
N LEU A 70 3.75 -11.17 7.27
CA LEU A 70 4.53 -12.31 7.68
C LEU A 70 4.63 -12.35 9.22
N LYS A 71 4.26 -13.46 9.85
CA LYS A 71 4.15 -13.66 11.31
C LYS A 71 2.92 -13.05 11.99
N TYR A 72 2.06 -12.28 11.29
CA TYR A 72 0.81 -11.74 11.86
C TYR A 72 -0.36 -12.73 11.87
N ASP A 73 -0.30 -13.80 11.10
CA ASP A 73 -1.37 -14.81 10.95
C ASP A 73 -1.88 -15.38 12.28
N LYS A 74 -1.04 -15.36 13.31
CA LYS A 74 -1.39 -15.84 14.65
C LYS A 74 -2.23 -14.84 15.46
N PHE A 75 -2.16 -13.55 15.13
CA PHE A 75 -2.76 -12.49 15.94
C PHE A 75 -4.11 -11.99 15.42
N ILE A 76 -4.41 -12.18 14.14
CA ILE A 76 -5.64 -11.72 13.52
C ILE A 76 -6.25 -12.86 12.70
N PRO A 77 -7.05 -13.75 13.33
CA PRO A 77 -7.65 -14.89 12.64
C PRO A 77 -8.60 -14.49 11.51
N GLU A 78 -9.10 -13.25 11.53
CA GLU A 78 -9.93 -12.70 10.45
C GLU A 78 -9.13 -12.43 9.16
N LEU A 79 -7.82 -12.24 9.25
CA LEU A 79 -6.92 -12.11 8.10
C LEU A 79 -6.70 -13.45 7.37
N ASN A 80 -6.78 -14.58 8.09
CA ASN A 80 -6.68 -15.92 7.49
C ASN A 80 -7.83 -16.24 6.52
N LEU A 81 -8.96 -15.57 6.64
CA LEU A 81 -10.08 -15.72 5.72
C LEU A 81 -9.85 -15.06 4.35
N LEU A 82 -8.84 -14.21 4.21
CA LEU A 82 -8.59 -13.41 3.01
C LEU A 82 -7.44 -13.94 2.13
N ASN A 83 -7.22 -15.25 2.12
CA ASN A 83 -6.28 -15.93 1.22
C ASN A 83 -4.80 -15.61 1.46
N ASN A 84 -4.07 -16.35 2.22
CA ASN A 84 -2.57 -16.54 2.23
C ASN A 84 -1.71 -15.48 1.52
N LYS A 85 -2.16 -14.22 1.47
CA LYS A 85 -1.47 -13.13 0.82
C LYS A 85 -0.63 -12.39 1.82
N ARG A 86 0.65 -12.27 1.51
CA ARG A 86 1.66 -11.69 2.42
C ARG A 86 1.49 -10.19 2.65
N PHE A 87 1.07 -9.43 1.63
CA PHE A 87 1.08 -7.97 1.68
C PHE A 87 -0.31 -7.38 1.84
N LEU A 88 -0.45 -6.49 2.80
CA LEU A 88 -1.62 -5.64 2.97
C LEU A 88 -1.24 -4.23 2.51
N ILE A 89 -1.84 -3.79 1.41
CA ILE A 89 -1.58 -2.49 0.82
C ILE A 89 -2.76 -1.59 1.10
N TYR A 90 -2.49 -0.39 1.55
CA TYR A 90 -3.50 0.61 1.83
C TYR A 90 -3.19 1.92 1.11
N ASN A 91 -4.25 2.50 0.56
CA ASN A 91 -4.23 3.79 -0.12
C ASN A 91 -5.18 4.72 0.59
N ILE A 92 -4.70 5.90 0.91
CA ILE A 92 -5.48 6.91 1.61
C ILE A 92 -5.90 7.98 0.59
N TYR A 93 -7.21 8.18 0.47
CA TYR A 93 -7.81 9.20 -0.36
C TYR A 93 -8.46 10.27 0.51
N TYR A 94 -8.32 11.50 0.11
CA TYR A 94 -9.00 12.63 0.71
C TYR A 94 -9.95 13.29 -0.28
N PHE A 95 -11.20 13.45 0.15
CA PHE A 95 -12.25 14.14 -0.62
C PHE A 95 -12.45 15.53 -0.05
N TYR A 96 -11.93 16.52 -0.74
CA TYR A 96 -11.87 17.89 -0.26
C TYR A 96 -13.26 18.47 0.06
N TRP A 97 -14.22 18.30 -0.85
CA TRP A 97 -15.54 18.90 -0.71
C TRP A 97 -16.35 18.37 0.45
N ILE A 98 -16.31 17.09 0.70
CA ILE A 98 -17.06 16.44 1.77
C ILE A 98 -16.22 16.27 3.05
N LYS A 99 -14.94 16.69 3.02
CA LYS A 99 -13.98 16.55 4.13
C LYS A 99 -13.92 15.13 4.70
N VAL A 100 -13.92 14.13 3.81
CA VAL A 100 -13.90 12.71 4.15
C VAL A 100 -12.58 12.10 3.74
N ARG A 101 -12.06 11.21 4.57
CA ARG A 101 -10.92 10.35 4.29
C ARG A 101 -11.41 8.93 4.03
N LEU A 102 -10.94 8.33 2.96
CA LEU A 102 -11.22 6.95 2.60
C LEU A 102 -9.91 6.18 2.50
N THR A 103 -9.79 5.09 3.24
CA THR A 103 -8.68 4.17 3.11
C THR A 103 -9.15 2.92 2.39
N LEU A 104 -8.59 2.64 1.23
CA LEU A 104 -8.79 1.39 0.52
C LEU A 104 -7.68 0.41 0.90
N VAL A 105 -8.08 -0.75 1.37
CA VAL A 105 -7.17 -1.81 1.80
C VAL A 105 -7.34 -3.01 0.89
N GLN A 106 -6.23 -3.53 0.40
CA GLN A 106 -6.21 -4.74 -0.42
C GLN A 106 -5.10 -5.69 0.01
N PHE A 107 -5.36 -6.98 -0.16
CA PHE A 107 -4.35 -8.01 0.04
C PHE A 107 -3.74 -8.42 -1.30
N SER A 108 -2.42 -8.50 -1.35
CA SER A 108 -1.68 -8.93 -2.53
C SER A 108 -0.53 -9.85 -2.18
N GLU A 109 -0.11 -10.68 -3.12
CA GLU A 109 1.09 -11.48 -2.99
C GLU A 109 2.34 -10.66 -3.31
N SER A 110 2.50 -10.26 -4.57
CA SER A 110 3.67 -9.48 -5.01
C SER A 110 3.43 -8.64 -6.26
N LYS A 111 2.25 -8.77 -6.88
CA LYS A 111 1.92 -8.06 -8.15
C LYS A 111 0.62 -7.30 -8.01
N ILE A 112 0.64 -6.03 -8.42
CA ILE A 112 -0.51 -5.13 -8.33
C ILE A 112 -0.58 -4.30 -9.61
N GLU A 113 -1.78 -3.92 -10.00
CA GLU A 113 -1.97 -3.00 -11.11
C GLU A 113 -1.68 -1.56 -10.68
N SER A 114 -0.90 -0.84 -11.48
CA SER A 114 -0.53 0.55 -11.21
C SER A 114 -1.71 1.48 -11.41
N ILE A 115 -1.81 2.51 -10.57
CA ILE A 115 -2.79 3.58 -10.67
C ILE A 115 -2.15 4.94 -11.05
N ASP A 116 -0.92 4.96 -11.52
CA ASP A 116 -0.21 6.18 -11.89
C ASP A 116 -0.88 6.92 -13.07
N SER A 117 -1.60 6.18 -13.92
CA SER A 117 -2.42 6.75 -15.00
C SER A 117 -3.63 7.51 -14.48
N VAL A 118 -4.14 7.17 -13.29
CA VAL A 118 -5.30 7.78 -12.64
C VAL A 118 -4.88 8.91 -11.71
N TYR A 119 -3.87 8.65 -10.88
CA TYR A 119 -3.32 9.61 -9.90
C TYR A 119 -1.84 9.81 -10.14
N LYS A 120 -1.44 11.00 -10.60
CA LYS A 120 -0.03 11.28 -10.95
C LYS A 120 0.95 11.13 -9.80
N ASN A 121 0.55 11.46 -8.58
CA ASN A 121 1.39 11.28 -7.39
C ASN A 121 1.59 9.80 -7.02
N ALA A 122 0.73 8.89 -7.48
CA ALA A 122 0.92 7.45 -7.29
C ALA A 122 2.24 6.96 -7.91
N SER A 123 2.75 7.65 -8.94
CA SER A 123 4.01 7.28 -9.58
C SER A 123 5.17 7.16 -8.59
N TRP A 124 5.30 8.09 -7.65
CA TRP A 124 6.36 8.05 -6.63
C TRP A 124 6.03 7.10 -5.47
N LEU A 125 4.79 7.14 -4.98
CA LEU A 125 4.36 6.29 -3.89
C LEU A 125 4.45 4.80 -4.23
N GLU A 126 4.08 4.42 -5.45
CA GLU A 126 4.23 3.04 -5.92
C GLU A 126 5.70 2.62 -6.08
N ARG A 127 6.59 3.54 -6.48
CA ARG A 127 8.04 3.27 -6.53
C ARG A 127 8.58 3.01 -5.14
N GLU A 128 8.22 3.86 -4.17
CA GLU A 128 8.59 3.71 -2.77
C GLU A 128 8.14 2.36 -2.21
N VAL A 129 6.84 2.04 -2.35
CA VAL A 129 6.30 0.76 -1.87
C VAL A 129 6.93 -0.42 -2.60
N GLY A 130 7.13 -0.31 -3.91
CA GLY A 130 7.78 -1.37 -4.70
C GLY A 130 9.21 -1.64 -4.26
N GLU A 131 9.96 -0.59 -3.98
CA GLU A 131 11.36 -0.66 -3.56
C GLU A 131 11.51 -1.20 -2.13
N MET A 132 10.64 -0.75 -1.21
CA MET A 132 10.71 -1.16 0.20
C MET A 132 10.23 -2.59 0.48
N TYR A 133 9.25 -3.07 -0.29
CA TYR A 133 8.60 -4.36 -0.06
C TYR A 133 8.76 -5.39 -1.20
N GLY A 134 9.38 -5.02 -2.30
CA GLY A 134 9.54 -5.91 -3.47
C GLY A 134 8.26 -6.11 -4.29
N ILE A 135 7.29 -5.21 -4.16
CA ILE A 135 6.02 -5.30 -4.88
C ILE A 135 6.20 -4.78 -6.30
N LYS A 136 5.75 -5.56 -7.29
CA LYS A 136 5.83 -5.21 -8.70
C LYS A 136 4.51 -4.61 -9.18
N TYR A 137 4.57 -3.38 -9.68
CA TYR A 137 3.42 -2.71 -10.28
C TYR A 137 3.35 -3.01 -11.77
N THR A 138 2.27 -3.67 -12.20
CA THR A 138 2.01 -3.93 -13.63
C THR A 138 1.50 -2.67 -14.33
N ASN A 139 1.76 -2.54 -15.62
CA ASN A 139 1.38 -1.39 -16.44
C ASN A 139 2.02 -0.05 -16.02
N LYS A 140 3.04 -0.08 -15.19
CA LYS A 140 3.81 1.08 -14.76
C LYS A 140 4.97 1.34 -15.73
N LYS A 141 5.14 2.60 -16.14
CA LYS A 141 6.19 2.98 -17.09
C LYS A 141 7.56 3.16 -16.44
N ASP A 142 7.59 3.75 -15.24
CA ASP A 142 8.82 4.06 -14.51
C ASP A 142 8.92 3.24 -13.23
N ASN A 143 9.85 2.29 -13.23
CA ASN A 143 10.14 1.40 -12.10
C ASN A 143 11.56 1.59 -11.55
N ARG A 144 12.19 2.75 -11.80
CA ARG A 144 13.51 3.06 -11.26
C ARG A 144 13.46 3.19 -9.74
N SER A 145 14.54 2.82 -9.07
CA SER A 145 14.69 3.05 -7.63
C SER A 145 14.54 4.54 -7.30
N LEU A 146 13.96 4.84 -6.13
CA LEU A 146 13.66 6.19 -5.67
C LEU A 146 14.51 6.59 -4.47
N LEU A 147 14.59 5.72 -3.47
CA LEU A 147 15.21 5.96 -2.18
C LEU A 147 16.46 5.10 -1.94
N LEU A 148 16.46 3.87 -2.47
CA LEU A 148 17.54 2.92 -2.26
C LEU A 148 18.58 2.99 -3.38
N ASP A 149 19.73 2.38 -3.12
CA ASP A 149 20.82 2.28 -4.07
C ASP A 149 20.44 1.44 -5.30
N TYR A 150 20.84 1.88 -6.50
CA TYR A 150 20.53 1.20 -7.77
C TYR A 150 21.20 -0.16 -7.92
N SER A 151 22.25 -0.41 -7.17
CA SER A 151 23.05 -1.62 -7.32
C SER A 151 22.48 -2.84 -6.60
N ARG A 152 21.45 -2.67 -5.77
CA ARG A 152 20.99 -3.70 -4.85
C ARG A 152 19.49 -3.94 -4.94
N ASN A 153 19.11 -5.22 -4.98
CA ASN A 153 17.72 -5.66 -4.90
C ASN A 153 17.40 -6.05 -3.46
N GLU A 154 17.48 -5.11 -2.55
CA GLU A 154 17.18 -5.29 -1.14
C GLU A 154 15.83 -4.66 -0.82
N TYR A 155 15.04 -5.32 0.05
CA TYR A 155 13.72 -4.84 0.44
C TYR A 155 13.68 -4.66 1.96
N PRO A 156 14.10 -3.49 2.48
CA PRO A 156 14.38 -3.30 3.89
C PRO A 156 13.16 -3.31 4.81
N MET A 157 11.96 -3.18 4.27
CA MET A 157 10.72 -3.21 5.06
C MET A 157 10.08 -4.60 5.17
N LEU A 158 10.72 -5.61 4.60
CA LEU A 158 10.29 -6.99 4.80
C LEU A 158 10.60 -7.48 6.23
N LYS A 159 9.71 -8.30 6.78
CA LYS A 159 9.88 -8.88 8.13
C LYS A 159 11.00 -9.93 8.24
N ASP A 160 11.45 -10.45 7.11
CA ASP A 160 12.57 -11.38 6.97
C ASP A 160 13.89 -10.69 6.57
N PHE A 161 13.87 -9.36 6.39
CA PHE A 161 15.08 -8.58 6.17
C PHE A 161 15.77 -8.28 7.52
N PRO A 162 17.10 -8.44 7.63
CA PRO A 162 17.83 -8.18 8.86
C PRO A 162 17.81 -6.68 9.22
N CYS A 163 17.68 -6.36 10.51
CA CYS A 163 17.58 -4.98 10.99
C CYS A 163 18.78 -4.10 10.62
N GLU A 164 19.99 -4.70 10.62
CA GLU A 164 21.23 -4.00 10.31
C GLU A 164 21.55 -3.95 8.82
N GLY A 165 20.74 -4.61 7.97
CA GLY A 165 21.04 -4.76 6.55
C GLY A 165 22.16 -5.77 6.29
N TYR A 166 22.43 -6.10 5.03
CA TYR A 166 23.46 -7.08 4.67
C TYR A 166 24.85 -6.45 4.56
N TYR A 167 24.96 -5.15 4.42
CA TYR A 167 26.20 -4.43 4.21
C TYR A 167 26.19 -3.08 4.91
N GLU A 168 27.34 -2.72 5.44
CA GLU A 168 27.64 -1.37 5.92
C GLU A 168 28.51 -0.60 4.92
N ILE A 169 28.41 0.72 4.95
CA ILE A 169 29.22 1.60 4.16
C ILE A 169 30.15 2.36 5.09
N TYR A 170 31.44 2.31 4.83
CA TYR A 170 32.40 3.14 5.53
C TYR A 170 33.31 3.87 4.55
N TYR A 171 33.84 5.00 5.00
CA TYR A 171 34.81 5.76 4.23
C TYR A 171 36.22 5.35 4.64
N ASP A 172 36.99 4.81 3.69
CA ASP A 172 38.38 4.49 3.88
C ASP A 172 39.21 5.73 3.64
N PHE A 173 39.87 6.25 4.70
CA PHE A 173 40.71 7.43 4.65
C PHE A 173 42.05 7.20 3.93
N PHE A 174 42.53 5.97 3.85
CA PHE A 174 43.79 5.66 3.16
C PHE A 174 43.60 5.65 1.65
N ASP A 175 42.54 5.04 1.18
CA ASP A 175 42.25 4.93 -0.24
C ASP A 175 41.36 6.07 -0.75
N ASN A 176 40.85 6.93 0.13
CA ASN A 176 39.89 8.01 -0.16
C ASN A 176 38.65 7.48 -0.94
N LYS A 177 38.10 6.34 -0.54
CA LYS A 177 37.00 5.69 -1.21
C LYS A 177 35.95 5.20 -0.21
N LEU A 178 34.70 5.12 -0.70
CA LEU A 178 33.64 4.40 0.00
C LEU A 178 33.82 2.92 -0.23
N GLN A 179 33.82 2.14 0.85
CA GLN A 179 33.89 0.68 0.83
C GLN A 179 32.67 0.08 1.49
N TYR A 180 32.24 -1.09 1.00
CA TYR A 180 31.16 -1.86 1.56
C TYR A 180 31.72 -3.07 2.29
N ILE A 181 31.36 -3.23 3.56
CA ILE A 181 31.68 -4.41 4.36
C ILE A 181 30.38 -5.21 4.54
N LYS A 182 30.49 -6.53 4.44
CA LYS A 182 29.40 -7.43 4.75
C LYS A 182 29.22 -7.50 6.26
N ASN A 183 27.98 -7.26 6.73
CA ASN A 183 27.66 -7.40 8.15
C ASN A 183 27.76 -8.85 8.60
N GLU A 184 28.38 -9.08 9.74
CA GLU A 184 28.34 -10.35 10.43
C GLU A 184 27.11 -10.37 11.34
N PHE A 185 26.07 -11.11 10.94
CA PHE A 185 24.87 -11.22 11.75
C PHE A 185 25.12 -12.13 12.94
N ILE A 186 24.90 -11.61 14.11
CA ILE A 186 24.66 -12.42 15.31
C ILE A 186 23.14 -12.47 15.46
N GLU A 187 22.49 -13.48 14.88
CA GLU A 187 21.11 -13.80 15.22
C GLU A 187 21.12 -14.34 16.66
N LEU A 188 20.56 -13.54 17.58
CA LEU A 188 20.29 -13.96 18.95
C LEU A 188 18.91 -14.64 19.03
#